data_dc92c6cdd9c28b05848ad42210b2d942
#
_entry.id   dc92c6cdd9c28b05848ad42210b2d942
#
_cell.length_a   1.000
_cell.length_b   1.000
_cell.length_c   1.000
_cell.angle_alpha   90.00
_cell.angle_beta   90.00
_cell.angle_gamma   90.00
#
_symmetry.space_group_name_H-M   'P 1'
#
loop_
_entity.id
_entity.type
_entity.pdbx_description
1 polymer ?
#
loop_
_entity_poly.entity_id
_entity_poly.type
_entity_poly.pdbx_seq_one_letter_code
_entity_poly.pdbx_strand_id
1 'polypeptide(L)'
;GLTRDRHYGHGKIGGKPYLVVDTGGFEPLVKDGIMHEMARQTEQAIAEADAVIFVVDARAGLTPHDKEIANMLRRLARPVFVAVNKAEGLNYAIAEADFHALGLGEPNAISSAHGEGVRGLVELALQSFPDPEEAEEKSSAIRVAIVGRPNVGKSTMINTLLGEERVIAFDQPGTTRDSIEIDFERGGKKYVLVDTAGMRKRGKVFESIEKFSVVKTLKAIEDSNVVILMVDAQADVSDQDAHIADFIVQSGRALVVAVNKWDGLDAYTREQTRLILQRKLKFLDFARFHFVSAKENIGLESIFRSVDAAYAAAITKMSTPRLARVLADAVAKQAPAKHGLFRPKPRYAHQGGSNPPI
;
A
#
# COMPACT_ATOMS: atom_id res chain seq x y z
N GLY A 1 17.27 14.08 -6.72
CA GLY A 1 17.87 12.77 -6.57
C GLY A 1 16.98 11.72 -7.19
N LEU A 2 17.56 10.80 -7.95
CA LEU A 2 16.84 9.64 -8.47
C LEU A 2 16.51 8.73 -7.29
N THR A 3 15.28 8.75 -6.82
CA THR A 3 14.76 7.75 -5.90
C THR A 3 14.52 6.47 -6.69
N ARG A 4 15.37 5.47 -6.48
CA ARG A 4 15.20 4.12 -7.06
C ARG A 4 14.04 3.36 -6.41
N ASP A 5 13.64 3.76 -5.20
CA ASP A 5 12.65 3.07 -4.39
C ASP A 5 11.39 3.93 -4.30
N ARG A 6 10.24 3.31 -4.56
CA ARG A 6 8.95 3.96 -4.41
C ARG A 6 8.62 4.09 -2.93
N HIS A 7 8.27 5.30 -2.53
CA HIS A 7 7.79 5.56 -1.20
C HIS A 7 6.26 5.71 -1.22
N TYR A 8 5.63 5.09 -0.26
CA TYR A 8 4.19 5.17 -0.03
C TYR A 8 3.96 5.72 1.36
N GLY A 9 2.90 6.46 1.55
CA GLY A 9 2.59 6.96 2.88
C GLY A 9 1.15 7.41 3.01
N HIS A 10 0.66 7.34 4.26
CA HIS A 10 -0.62 7.94 4.60
C HIS A 10 -0.47 9.45 4.70
N GLY A 11 -1.38 10.17 4.05
CA GLY A 11 -1.44 11.62 4.18
C GLY A 11 -1.88 12.03 5.59
N LYS A 12 -1.18 13.02 6.13
CA LYS A 12 -1.43 13.57 7.48
C LYS A 12 -1.93 15.01 7.46
N ILE A 13 -2.06 15.61 6.28
CA ILE A 13 -2.45 17.00 6.08
C ILE A 13 -3.86 17.01 5.48
N GLY A 14 -4.73 17.90 5.97
CA GLY A 14 -6.12 17.97 5.53
C GLY A 14 -7.06 17.11 6.38
N GLY A 15 -8.35 17.23 6.11
CA GLY A 15 -9.42 16.58 6.89
C GLY A 15 -9.83 15.20 6.37
N LYS A 16 -9.31 14.76 5.24
CA LYS A 16 -9.68 13.49 4.59
C LYS A 16 -8.48 12.55 4.57
N PRO A 17 -8.66 11.25 4.76
CA PRO A 17 -7.59 10.27 4.60
C PRO A 17 -7.22 10.12 3.12
N TYR A 18 -5.93 10.02 2.82
CA TYR A 18 -5.42 9.76 1.48
C TYR A 18 -4.09 9.02 1.50
N LEU A 19 -3.80 8.32 0.40
CA LEU A 19 -2.52 7.69 0.14
C LEU A 19 -1.68 8.56 -0.78
N VAL A 20 -0.41 8.74 -0.43
CA VAL A 20 0.59 9.35 -1.29
C VAL A 20 1.45 8.25 -1.89
N VAL A 21 1.60 8.30 -3.22
CA VAL A 21 2.48 7.40 -3.97
C VAL A 21 3.55 8.26 -4.64
N ASP A 22 4.80 8.12 -4.20
CA ASP A 22 5.94 8.72 -4.88
C ASP A 22 6.31 7.87 -6.10
N THR A 23 6.19 8.44 -7.28
CA THR A 23 6.48 7.75 -8.54
C THR A 23 7.96 7.85 -8.95
N GLY A 24 8.78 8.60 -8.20
CA GLY A 24 10.16 8.92 -8.60
C GLY A 24 10.23 9.87 -9.79
N GLY A 25 11.43 10.12 -10.31
CA GLY A 25 11.63 10.91 -11.52
C GLY A 25 11.08 10.17 -12.74
N PHE A 26 10.14 10.78 -13.47
CA PHE A 26 9.54 10.20 -14.65
C PHE A 26 10.32 10.61 -15.90
N GLU A 27 10.89 9.63 -16.63
CA GLU A 27 11.53 9.82 -17.94
C GLU A 27 10.74 9.08 -19.02
N PRO A 28 9.84 9.72 -19.76
CA PRO A 28 8.92 9.07 -20.70
C PRO A 28 9.58 8.51 -21.96
N LEU A 29 10.85 8.80 -22.24
CA LEU A 29 11.50 8.51 -23.52
C LEU A 29 12.43 7.28 -23.52
N VAL A 30 12.49 6.50 -22.45
CA VAL A 30 13.36 5.32 -22.40
C VAL A 30 12.66 4.13 -23.02
N LYS A 31 13.21 3.60 -24.15
CA LYS A 31 12.57 2.54 -24.94
C LYS A 31 12.97 1.11 -24.52
N ASP A 32 14.03 0.93 -23.73
CA ASP A 32 14.55 -0.41 -23.40
C ASP A 32 15.11 -0.53 -21.97
N GLY A 33 15.04 -1.73 -21.40
CA GLY A 33 15.67 -2.09 -20.13
C GLY A 33 14.85 -1.78 -18.87
N ILE A 34 15.53 -1.77 -17.73
CA ILE A 34 14.94 -1.56 -16.39
C ILE A 34 14.20 -0.20 -16.29
N MET A 35 14.71 0.82 -16.98
CA MET A 35 14.10 2.15 -17.01
C MET A 35 12.75 2.17 -17.75
N HIS A 36 12.59 1.36 -18.79
CA HIS A 36 11.30 1.21 -19.48
C HIS A 36 10.24 0.58 -18.57
N GLU A 37 10.61 -0.43 -17.80
CA GLU A 37 9.69 -1.06 -16.84
C GLU A 37 9.28 -0.08 -15.72
N MET A 38 10.21 0.75 -15.25
CA MET A 38 9.93 1.80 -14.26
C MET A 38 8.98 2.87 -14.83
N ALA A 39 9.19 3.33 -16.07
CA ALA A 39 8.31 4.27 -16.74
C ALA A 39 6.89 3.71 -16.89
N ARG A 40 6.76 2.46 -17.33
CA ARG A 40 5.46 1.77 -17.46
C ARG A 40 4.71 1.65 -16.14
N GLN A 41 5.42 1.35 -15.07
CA GLN A 41 4.81 1.27 -13.74
C GLN A 41 4.39 2.65 -13.23
N THR A 42 5.15 3.71 -13.54
CA THR A 42 4.78 5.09 -13.22
C THR A 42 3.54 5.53 -13.98
N GLU A 43 3.46 5.26 -15.29
CA GLU A 43 2.26 5.51 -16.09
C GLU A 43 1.03 4.80 -15.52
N GLN A 44 1.21 3.54 -15.09
CA GLN A 44 0.12 2.78 -14.47
C GLN A 44 -0.32 3.41 -13.14
N ALA A 45 0.61 3.82 -12.27
CA ALA A 45 0.29 4.48 -11.01
C ALA A 45 -0.45 5.79 -11.25
N ILE A 46 -0.02 6.59 -12.22
CA ILE A 46 -0.69 7.84 -12.62
C ILE A 46 -2.10 7.55 -13.14
N ALA A 47 -2.29 6.52 -13.96
CA ALA A 47 -3.60 6.16 -14.51
C ALA A 47 -4.58 5.64 -13.45
N GLU A 48 -4.09 5.07 -12.37
CA GLU A 48 -4.88 4.52 -11.26
C GLU A 48 -5.09 5.52 -10.11
N ALA A 49 -4.32 6.60 -10.06
CA ALA A 49 -4.47 7.63 -9.05
C ALA A 49 -5.80 8.39 -9.20
N ASP A 50 -6.40 8.78 -8.09
CA ASP A 50 -7.62 9.62 -8.09
C ASP A 50 -7.29 11.09 -8.40
N ALA A 51 -6.08 11.55 -8.04
CA ALA A 51 -5.53 12.86 -8.41
C ALA A 51 -4.01 12.75 -8.58
N VAL A 52 -3.43 13.68 -9.34
CA VAL A 52 -1.99 13.75 -9.59
C VAL A 52 -1.48 15.12 -9.15
N ILE A 53 -0.40 15.13 -8.38
CA ILE A 53 0.37 16.35 -8.09
C ILE A 53 1.64 16.31 -8.95
N PHE A 54 1.72 17.21 -9.93
CA PHE A 54 2.88 17.35 -10.78
C PHE A 54 3.85 18.40 -10.20
N VAL A 55 5.00 17.93 -9.74
CA VAL A 55 6.00 18.76 -9.05
C VAL A 55 7.04 19.26 -10.06
N VAL A 56 7.20 20.59 -10.16
CA VAL A 56 8.19 21.27 -11.00
C VAL A 56 9.09 22.16 -10.15
N ASP A 57 10.25 22.54 -10.66
CA ASP A 57 11.27 23.30 -9.92
C ASP A 57 11.22 24.79 -10.31
N ALA A 58 10.83 25.66 -9.37
CA ALA A 58 10.76 27.10 -9.56
C ALA A 58 12.11 27.72 -9.96
N ARG A 59 13.22 27.18 -9.47
CA ARG A 59 14.57 27.71 -9.71
C ARG A 59 15.15 27.28 -11.06
N ALA A 60 14.74 26.11 -11.55
CA ALA A 60 15.11 25.65 -12.88
C ALA A 60 14.30 26.34 -13.99
N GLY A 61 13.13 26.89 -13.63
CA GLY A 61 12.16 27.39 -14.58
C GLY A 61 11.49 26.30 -15.40
N LEU A 62 10.64 26.68 -16.33
CA LEU A 62 9.88 25.77 -17.18
C LEU A 62 10.78 25.09 -18.22
N THR A 63 10.95 23.76 -18.09
CA THR A 63 11.79 22.97 -18.99
C THR A 63 11.00 22.33 -20.14
N PRO A 64 11.66 21.94 -21.27
CA PRO A 64 11.01 21.13 -22.31
C PRO A 64 10.43 19.80 -21.78
N HIS A 65 11.10 19.18 -20.83
CA HIS A 65 10.67 17.93 -20.19
C HIS A 65 9.37 18.10 -19.42
N ASP A 66 9.21 19.22 -18.68
CA ASP A 66 7.96 19.55 -17.99
C ASP A 66 6.79 19.66 -18.97
N LYS A 67 7.03 20.24 -20.17
CA LYS A 67 6.02 20.35 -21.21
C LYS A 67 5.62 18.99 -21.79
N GLU A 68 6.56 18.07 -21.95
CA GLU A 68 6.29 16.70 -22.42
C GLU A 68 5.43 15.94 -21.40
N ILE A 69 5.79 16.00 -20.12
CA ILE A 69 5.00 15.40 -19.05
C ILE A 69 3.60 16.02 -18.97
N ALA A 70 3.50 17.36 -19.05
CA ALA A 70 2.22 18.05 -19.04
C ALA A 70 1.31 17.63 -20.21
N ASN A 71 1.90 17.44 -21.42
CA ASN A 71 1.16 16.92 -22.59
C ASN A 71 0.57 15.52 -22.33
N MET A 72 1.29 14.67 -21.63
CA MET A 72 0.81 13.36 -21.22
C MET A 72 -0.29 13.48 -20.17
N LEU A 73 -0.07 14.28 -19.13
CA LEU A 73 -1.02 14.46 -18.02
C LEU A 73 -2.35 15.07 -18.48
N ARG A 74 -2.34 16.00 -19.45
CA ARG A 74 -3.57 16.57 -20.04
C ARG A 74 -4.49 15.57 -20.71
N ARG A 75 -3.97 14.41 -21.12
CA ARG A 75 -4.76 13.32 -21.72
C ARG A 75 -5.44 12.43 -20.67
N LEU A 76 -5.10 12.61 -19.40
CA LEU A 76 -5.71 11.86 -18.33
C LEU A 76 -7.08 12.47 -17.98
N ALA A 77 -8.07 11.62 -17.73
CA ALA A 77 -9.37 12.03 -17.20
C ALA A 77 -9.33 12.17 -15.66
N ARG A 78 -8.24 12.71 -15.13
CA ARG A 78 -8.03 12.84 -13.67
C ARG A 78 -7.63 14.27 -13.34
N PRO A 79 -7.96 14.78 -12.13
CA PRO A 79 -7.48 16.08 -11.68
C PRO A 79 -5.96 16.10 -11.57
N VAL A 80 -5.33 17.12 -12.13
CA VAL A 80 -3.88 17.35 -12.04
C VAL A 80 -3.65 18.70 -11.39
N PHE A 81 -2.78 18.76 -10.39
CA PHE A 81 -2.40 19.97 -9.67
C PHE A 81 -0.92 20.24 -9.87
N VAL A 82 -0.55 21.43 -10.31
CA VAL A 82 0.85 21.82 -10.51
C VAL A 82 1.40 22.38 -9.21
N ALA A 83 2.47 21.77 -8.71
CA ALA A 83 3.23 22.21 -7.54
C ALA A 83 4.57 22.82 -7.99
N VAL A 84 4.72 24.13 -7.92
CA VAL A 84 5.96 24.83 -8.24
C VAL A 84 6.82 24.88 -6.99
N ASN A 85 7.70 23.88 -6.84
CA ASN A 85 8.50 23.66 -5.63
C ASN A 85 9.78 24.50 -5.64
N LYS A 86 10.41 24.65 -4.46
CA LYS A 86 11.60 25.46 -4.19
C LYS A 86 11.35 26.95 -4.37
N ALA A 87 10.12 27.38 -4.09
CA ALA A 87 9.71 28.78 -4.19
C ALA A 87 10.10 29.62 -2.96
N GLU A 88 10.78 29.05 -1.96
CA GLU A 88 11.25 29.78 -0.80
C GLU A 88 12.12 30.98 -1.20
N GLY A 89 11.77 32.16 -0.65
CA GLY A 89 12.45 33.41 -0.92
C GLY A 89 12.15 34.05 -2.30
N LEU A 90 11.25 33.45 -3.09
CA LEU A 90 10.76 34.03 -4.35
C LEU A 90 9.41 34.70 -4.14
N ASN A 91 9.07 35.65 -5.02
CA ASN A 91 7.70 36.10 -5.15
C ASN A 91 6.88 35.00 -5.83
N TYR A 92 5.85 34.50 -5.16
CA TYR A 92 5.07 33.35 -5.62
C TYR A 92 4.40 33.61 -6.99
N ALA A 93 3.82 34.79 -7.19
CA ALA A 93 3.20 35.13 -8.46
C ALA A 93 4.20 35.13 -9.65
N ILE A 94 5.46 35.49 -9.39
CA ILE A 94 6.53 35.44 -10.40
C ILE A 94 6.98 34.01 -10.62
N ALA A 95 7.11 33.21 -9.53
CA ALA A 95 7.53 31.83 -9.62
C ALA A 95 6.51 30.95 -10.36
N GLU A 96 5.22 31.26 -10.28
CA GLU A 96 4.11 30.55 -10.93
C GLU A 96 3.92 30.96 -12.41
N ALA A 97 4.32 32.16 -12.78
CA ALA A 97 3.96 32.78 -14.06
C ALA A 97 4.27 31.94 -15.30
N ASP A 98 5.48 31.39 -15.39
CA ASP A 98 5.91 30.58 -16.53
C ASP A 98 5.19 29.24 -16.63
N PHE A 99 4.72 28.69 -15.48
CA PHE A 99 4.12 27.36 -15.40
C PHE A 99 2.65 27.32 -15.82
N HIS A 100 1.98 28.49 -15.98
CA HIS A 100 0.67 28.55 -16.63
C HIS A 100 0.70 28.00 -18.06
N ALA A 101 1.86 28.09 -18.73
CA ALA A 101 2.04 27.50 -20.06
C ALA A 101 1.92 25.97 -20.11
N LEU A 102 1.92 25.29 -18.97
CA LEU A 102 1.66 23.84 -18.89
C LEU A 102 0.20 23.49 -19.20
N GLY A 103 -0.76 24.41 -19.01
CA GLY A 103 -2.17 24.21 -19.30
C GLY A 103 -2.81 23.09 -18.45
N LEU A 104 -2.40 22.98 -17.18
CA LEU A 104 -2.88 22.01 -16.18
C LEU A 104 -3.65 22.67 -15.03
N GLY A 105 -4.17 23.88 -15.24
CA GLY A 105 -4.82 24.71 -14.22
C GLY A 105 -3.84 25.69 -13.57
N GLU A 106 -4.24 26.23 -12.40
CA GLU A 106 -3.45 27.21 -11.66
C GLU A 106 -2.23 26.54 -11.01
N PRO A 107 -1.00 27.00 -11.27
CA PRO A 107 0.18 26.56 -10.56
C PRO A 107 0.12 27.00 -9.10
N ASN A 108 0.71 26.21 -8.20
CA ASN A 108 0.74 26.49 -6.78
C ASN A 108 2.20 26.51 -6.29
N ALA A 109 2.70 27.67 -5.90
CA ALA A 109 4.03 27.81 -5.35
C ALA A 109 4.13 27.18 -3.96
N ILE A 110 5.12 26.31 -3.78
CA ILE A 110 5.36 25.62 -2.50
C ILE A 110 6.85 25.60 -2.17
N SER A 111 7.16 25.36 -0.90
CA SER A 111 8.48 24.93 -0.45
C SER A 111 8.33 23.63 0.35
N SER A 112 8.62 22.51 -0.29
CA SER A 112 8.55 21.19 0.38
C SER A 112 9.55 21.09 1.54
N ALA A 113 10.70 21.76 1.44
CA ALA A 113 11.73 21.77 2.48
C ALA A 113 11.26 22.46 3.77
N HIS A 114 10.41 23.48 3.65
CA HIS A 114 9.91 24.30 4.76
C HIS A 114 8.42 24.03 5.07
N GLY A 115 7.74 23.24 4.24
CA GLY A 115 6.31 22.96 4.38
C GLY A 115 5.39 24.11 3.97
N GLU A 116 5.93 25.20 3.38
CA GLU A 116 5.16 26.35 2.95
C GLU A 116 4.31 26.00 1.71
N GLY A 117 3.04 26.42 1.70
CA GLY A 117 2.09 26.17 0.60
C GLY A 117 1.59 24.72 0.49
N VAL A 118 2.29 23.76 1.09
CA VAL A 118 1.98 22.30 0.95
C VAL A 118 0.58 21.98 1.46
N ARG A 119 0.19 22.51 2.63
CA ARG A 119 -1.15 22.30 3.21
C ARG A 119 -2.24 22.78 2.24
N GLY A 120 -2.13 24.01 1.72
CA GLY A 120 -3.12 24.58 0.81
C GLY A 120 -3.27 23.78 -0.48
N LEU A 121 -2.15 23.30 -1.06
CA LEU A 121 -2.16 22.45 -2.24
C LEU A 121 -2.87 21.12 -1.97
N VAL A 122 -2.60 20.47 -0.84
CA VAL A 122 -3.25 19.19 -0.47
C VAL A 122 -4.73 19.41 -0.23
N GLU A 123 -5.12 20.44 0.51
CA GLU A 123 -6.53 20.78 0.75
C GLU A 123 -7.26 21.07 -0.56
N LEU A 124 -6.63 21.80 -1.50
CA LEU A 124 -7.16 22.02 -2.84
C LEU A 124 -7.38 20.71 -3.60
N ALA A 125 -6.39 19.81 -3.58
CA ALA A 125 -6.49 18.52 -4.22
C ALA A 125 -7.61 17.65 -3.64
N LEU A 126 -7.86 17.73 -2.33
CA LEU A 126 -8.87 16.96 -1.63
C LEU A 126 -10.30 17.54 -1.74
N GLN A 127 -10.46 18.80 -2.17
CA GLN A 127 -11.79 19.44 -2.29
C GLN A 127 -12.73 18.74 -3.25
N SER A 128 -12.20 18.17 -4.33
CA SER A 128 -13.00 17.48 -5.35
C SER A 128 -13.50 16.09 -4.92
N PHE A 129 -13.07 15.60 -3.77
CA PHE A 129 -13.45 14.28 -3.26
C PHE A 129 -14.52 14.41 -2.17
N PRO A 130 -15.47 13.47 -2.11
CA PRO A 130 -16.47 13.45 -1.04
C PRO A 130 -15.82 13.31 0.33
N ASP A 131 -16.50 13.79 1.36
CA ASP A 131 -16.11 13.49 2.73
C ASP A 131 -16.22 11.98 2.98
N PRO A 132 -15.36 11.42 3.84
CA PRO A 132 -15.50 10.02 4.23
C PRO A 132 -16.93 9.81 4.76
N GLU A 133 -17.69 8.95 4.09
CA GLU A 133 -18.99 8.53 4.64
C GLU A 133 -18.73 7.98 6.04
N GLU A 134 -19.55 8.38 7.02
CA GLU A 134 -19.55 7.75 8.34
C GLU A 134 -19.71 6.25 8.09
N ALA A 135 -18.70 5.48 8.46
CA ALA A 135 -18.57 4.07 8.09
C ALA A 135 -19.89 3.36 8.45
N GLU A 136 -20.62 2.95 7.40
CA GLU A 136 -21.77 2.07 7.55
C GLU A 136 -21.41 0.94 8.52
N GLU A 137 -22.37 0.55 9.37
CA GLU A 137 -22.20 -0.50 10.38
C GLU A 137 -21.38 -1.66 9.81
N LYS A 138 -20.16 -1.79 10.30
CA LYS A 138 -19.17 -2.75 9.79
C LYS A 138 -19.80 -4.13 9.81
N SER A 139 -19.98 -4.72 8.63
CA SER A 139 -20.41 -6.11 8.51
C SER A 139 -19.57 -6.96 9.45
N SER A 140 -20.17 -7.93 10.13
CA SER A 140 -19.47 -8.83 11.07
C SER A 140 -18.43 -9.71 10.37
N ALA A 141 -18.28 -9.62 9.05
CA ALA A 141 -17.36 -10.37 8.23
C ALA A 141 -15.93 -9.82 8.35
N ILE A 142 -14.96 -10.72 8.44
CA ILE A 142 -13.53 -10.35 8.46
C ILE A 142 -13.08 -10.02 7.04
N ARG A 143 -12.63 -8.78 6.82
CA ARG A 143 -12.11 -8.33 5.52
C ARG A 143 -10.65 -8.75 5.39
N VAL A 144 -10.34 -9.53 4.35
CA VAL A 144 -9.01 -10.11 4.12
C VAL A 144 -8.48 -9.67 2.77
N ALA A 145 -7.30 -9.05 2.75
CA ALA A 145 -6.55 -8.80 1.52
C ALA A 145 -5.47 -9.86 1.33
N ILE A 146 -5.26 -10.30 0.09
CA ILE A 146 -4.15 -11.18 -0.29
C ILE A 146 -3.22 -10.37 -1.20
N VAL A 147 -2.03 -10.03 -0.69
CA VAL A 147 -1.09 -9.15 -1.36
C VAL A 147 0.28 -9.81 -1.55
N GLY A 148 1.10 -9.27 -2.43
CA GLY A 148 2.43 -9.76 -2.74
C GLY A 148 2.80 -9.45 -4.19
N ARG A 149 4.05 -9.70 -4.57
CA ARG A 149 4.56 -9.48 -5.93
C ARG A 149 3.76 -10.25 -6.99
N PRO A 150 3.89 -9.89 -8.27
CA PRO A 150 3.40 -10.72 -9.37
C PRO A 150 3.95 -12.16 -9.29
N ASN A 151 3.16 -13.13 -9.72
CA ASN A 151 3.54 -14.55 -9.85
C ASN A 151 3.90 -15.28 -8.53
N VAL A 152 3.67 -14.68 -7.36
CA VAL A 152 3.85 -15.39 -6.06
C VAL A 152 2.74 -16.41 -5.80
N GLY A 153 1.67 -16.43 -6.61
CA GLY A 153 0.59 -17.41 -6.53
C GLY A 153 -0.69 -16.92 -5.85
N LYS A 154 -0.93 -15.60 -5.78
CA LYS A 154 -2.15 -15.02 -5.20
C LYS A 154 -3.42 -15.58 -5.84
N SER A 155 -3.49 -15.51 -7.17
CA SER A 155 -4.63 -16.02 -7.94
C SER A 155 -4.85 -17.52 -7.71
N THR A 156 -3.78 -18.30 -7.67
CA THR A 156 -3.84 -19.72 -7.36
C THR A 156 -4.44 -19.95 -5.96
N MET A 157 -3.93 -19.22 -4.96
CA MET A 157 -4.40 -19.34 -3.59
C MET A 157 -5.90 -19.02 -3.45
N ILE A 158 -6.36 -17.94 -4.09
CA ILE A 158 -7.77 -17.56 -4.06
C ILE A 158 -8.62 -18.60 -4.79
N ASN A 159 -8.19 -19.07 -5.97
CA ASN A 159 -8.94 -20.10 -6.71
C ASN A 159 -9.03 -21.41 -5.92
N THR A 160 -7.93 -21.84 -5.29
CA THR A 160 -7.91 -23.04 -4.44
C THR A 160 -8.84 -22.85 -3.25
N LEU A 161 -8.77 -21.70 -2.58
CA LEU A 161 -9.61 -21.37 -1.44
C LEU A 161 -11.11 -21.41 -1.80
N LEU A 162 -11.49 -20.72 -2.89
CA LEU A 162 -12.90 -20.64 -3.34
C LEU A 162 -13.39 -21.96 -3.94
N GLY A 163 -12.50 -22.86 -4.34
CA GLY A 163 -12.81 -24.19 -4.84
C GLY A 163 -12.93 -25.26 -3.77
N GLU A 164 -12.64 -24.95 -2.49
CA GLU A 164 -12.81 -25.90 -1.39
C GLU A 164 -14.31 -26.18 -1.12
N GLU A 165 -14.68 -27.45 -0.90
CA GLU A 165 -16.07 -27.85 -0.59
C GLU A 165 -16.64 -27.20 0.69
N ARG A 166 -15.76 -26.71 1.57
CA ARG A 166 -16.11 -26.06 2.84
C ARG A 166 -16.29 -24.55 2.73
N VAL A 167 -16.14 -23.97 1.52
CA VAL A 167 -16.23 -22.54 1.28
C VAL A 167 -17.47 -22.26 0.42
N ILE A 168 -18.37 -21.46 0.95
CA ILE A 168 -19.56 -20.98 0.23
C ILE A 168 -19.28 -19.56 -0.20
N ALA A 169 -19.06 -19.34 -1.50
CA ALA A 169 -18.90 -18.00 -2.07
C ALA A 169 -20.28 -17.43 -2.46
N PHE A 170 -20.51 -16.17 -2.11
CA PHE A 170 -21.73 -15.44 -2.46
C PHE A 170 -21.45 -14.48 -3.61
N ASP A 171 -22.23 -14.58 -4.67
CA ASP A 171 -22.14 -13.65 -5.81
C ASP A 171 -23.16 -12.54 -5.57
N GLN A 172 -22.74 -11.38 -5.02
CA GLN A 172 -23.60 -10.20 -4.93
C GLN A 172 -23.36 -9.29 -6.15
N PRO A 173 -24.34 -9.09 -7.02
CA PRO A 173 -24.27 -8.07 -8.06
C PRO A 173 -24.60 -6.70 -7.44
N GLY A 174 -23.65 -5.77 -7.46
CA GLY A 174 -24.00 -4.38 -7.16
C GLY A 174 -23.09 -3.56 -6.29
N THR A 175 -21.80 -3.86 -6.19
CA THR A 175 -20.86 -2.96 -5.52
C THR A 175 -20.04 -2.17 -6.52
N THR A 176 -20.02 -0.86 -6.29
CA THR A 176 -19.49 0.25 -7.07
C THR A 176 -18.09 0.06 -7.64
N ARG A 177 -18.01 0.34 -8.87
CA ARG A 177 -17.00 0.80 -9.86
C ARG A 177 -15.54 0.34 -9.82
N ASP A 178 -14.87 0.03 -8.70
CA ASP A 178 -13.40 -0.18 -8.74
C ASP A 178 -12.81 -1.32 -7.89
N SER A 179 -13.50 -1.90 -6.92
CA SER A 179 -13.02 -3.06 -6.14
C SER A 179 -14.00 -4.23 -6.23
N ILE A 180 -13.51 -5.41 -6.62
CA ILE A 180 -14.32 -6.63 -6.63
C ILE A 180 -14.08 -7.32 -5.29
N GLU A 181 -15.12 -7.34 -4.46
CA GLU A 181 -15.15 -8.06 -3.20
C GLU A 181 -15.82 -9.42 -3.42
N ILE A 182 -15.33 -10.44 -2.73
CA ILE A 182 -15.92 -11.78 -2.73
C ILE A 182 -16.26 -12.15 -1.30
N ASP A 183 -17.56 -12.22 -1.03
CA ASP A 183 -18.08 -12.74 0.23
C ASP A 183 -17.97 -14.26 0.23
N PHE A 184 -17.47 -14.82 1.32
CA PHE A 184 -17.43 -16.27 1.52
C PHE A 184 -17.58 -16.64 2.97
N GLU A 185 -18.01 -17.88 3.21
CA GLU A 185 -18.10 -18.44 4.54
C GLU A 185 -17.19 -19.67 4.67
N ARG A 186 -16.45 -19.75 5.77
CA ARG A 186 -15.59 -20.89 6.08
C ARG A 186 -15.64 -21.21 7.57
N GLY A 187 -16.00 -22.45 7.89
CA GLY A 187 -16.08 -22.90 9.28
C GLY A 187 -17.08 -22.11 10.13
N GLY A 188 -18.19 -21.66 9.54
CA GLY A 188 -19.21 -20.86 10.22
C GLY A 188 -18.85 -19.39 10.43
N LYS A 189 -17.74 -18.91 9.86
CA LYS A 189 -17.31 -17.52 9.93
C LYS A 189 -17.38 -16.87 8.55
N LYS A 190 -17.83 -15.62 8.52
CA LYS A 190 -17.96 -14.82 7.31
C LYS A 190 -16.69 -14.01 7.05
N TYR A 191 -16.25 -14.02 5.80
CA TYR A 191 -15.09 -13.28 5.31
C TYR A 191 -15.44 -12.54 4.03
N VAL A 192 -14.69 -11.46 3.78
CA VAL A 192 -14.72 -10.72 2.51
C VAL A 192 -13.30 -10.67 1.96
N LEU A 193 -13.07 -11.24 0.78
CA LEU A 193 -11.82 -11.01 0.06
C LEU A 193 -11.89 -9.67 -0.65
N VAL A 194 -10.95 -8.77 -0.33
CA VAL A 194 -10.85 -7.42 -0.86
C VAL A 194 -9.97 -7.40 -2.10
N ASP A 195 -10.36 -6.63 -3.12
CA ASP A 195 -9.62 -6.39 -4.37
C ASP A 195 -9.23 -7.67 -5.14
N THR A 196 -10.23 -8.40 -5.55
CA THR A 196 -10.06 -9.58 -6.43
C THR A 196 -10.16 -9.22 -7.92
N ALA A 197 -10.05 -7.93 -8.30
CA ALA A 197 -10.33 -7.41 -9.65
C ALA A 197 -9.49 -8.05 -10.78
N GLY A 198 -8.28 -8.56 -10.48
CA GLY A 198 -7.47 -9.31 -11.44
C GLY A 198 -8.02 -10.71 -11.79
N MET A 199 -9.08 -11.19 -11.12
CA MET A 199 -9.43 -12.61 -11.08
C MET A 199 -10.79 -12.97 -11.70
N ARG A 200 -11.65 -11.98 -12.01
CA ARG A 200 -12.96 -12.23 -12.66
C ARG A 200 -12.85 -12.25 -14.19
N LYS A 201 -12.21 -13.27 -14.76
CA LYS A 201 -12.56 -13.76 -16.11
C LYS A 201 -12.64 -15.28 -16.08
N ARG A 202 -13.69 -15.80 -15.48
CA ARG A 202 -14.12 -17.19 -15.73
C ARG A 202 -14.58 -17.25 -17.19
N GLY A 203 -13.86 -18.01 -18.02
CA GLY A 203 -14.40 -18.41 -19.30
C GLY A 203 -13.46 -18.59 -20.46
N LYS A 204 -12.19 -18.27 -20.40
CA LYS A 204 -11.18 -18.74 -21.39
C LYS A 204 -9.79 -18.62 -20.79
N VAL A 205 -9.04 -19.70 -20.86
CA VAL A 205 -7.62 -19.80 -20.57
C VAL A 205 -6.89 -18.78 -21.42
N PHE A 206 -6.53 -17.66 -20.80
CA PHE A 206 -5.44 -16.81 -21.25
C PHE A 206 -4.66 -16.42 -20.02
N GLU A 207 -3.36 -16.72 -20.03
CA GLU A 207 -2.36 -16.13 -19.16
C GLU A 207 -2.45 -14.61 -19.31
N SER A 208 -3.38 -13.98 -18.57
CA SER A 208 -3.34 -12.54 -18.41
C SER A 208 -2.15 -12.28 -17.51
N ILE A 209 -1.10 -11.70 -18.05
CA ILE A 209 0.01 -11.12 -17.29
C ILE A 209 -0.63 -10.31 -16.18
N GLU A 210 -0.48 -10.80 -14.95
CA GLU A 210 -1.01 -10.18 -13.75
C GLU A 210 -0.35 -8.80 -13.64
N LYS A 211 -1.07 -7.75 -14.06
CA LYS A 211 -0.54 -6.39 -13.98
C LYS A 211 -0.49 -6.03 -12.51
N PHE A 212 0.71 -5.95 -11.97
CA PHE A 212 0.90 -5.48 -10.60
C PHE A 212 0.53 -4.01 -10.52
N SER A 213 -0.52 -3.74 -9.77
CA SER A 213 -0.93 -2.39 -9.42
C SER A 213 -0.57 -2.12 -7.97
N VAL A 214 0.33 -1.20 -7.78
CA VAL A 214 0.74 -0.75 -6.45
C VAL A 214 -0.42 -0.04 -5.75
N VAL A 215 -1.10 0.87 -6.46
CA VAL A 215 -2.22 1.64 -5.90
C VAL A 215 -3.32 0.72 -5.41
N LYS A 216 -3.70 -0.29 -6.21
CA LYS A 216 -4.69 -1.29 -5.80
C LYS A 216 -4.25 -2.12 -4.61
N THR A 217 -2.97 -2.53 -4.60
CA THR A 217 -2.41 -3.28 -3.45
C THR A 217 -2.50 -2.47 -2.16
N LEU A 218 -2.14 -1.18 -2.20
CA LEU A 218 -2.20 -0.30 -1.04
C LEU A 218 -3.65 -0.09 -0.58
N LYS A 219 -4.57 0.15 -1.53
CA LYS A 219 -6.00 0.29 -1.24
C LYS A 219 -6.56 -0.99 -0.62
N ALA A 220 -6.24 -2.16 -1.16
CA ALA A 220 -6.66 -3.44 -0.59
C ALA A 220 -6.17 -3.63 0.85
N ILE A 221 -4.93 -3.22 1.16
CA ILE A 221 -4.41 -3.25 2.52
C ILE A 221 -5.24 -2.34 3.42
N GLU A 222 -5.54 -1.12 3.00
CA GLU A 222 -6.33 -0.17 3.79
C GLU A 222 -7.77 -0.61 4.02
N ASP A 223 -8.39 -1.20 3.01
CA ASP A 223 -9.78 -1.67 3.07
C ASP A 223 -9.94 -3.00 3.82
N SER A 224 -8.84 -3.62 4.28
CA SER A 224 -8.85 -4.90 4.97
C SER A 224 -8.69 -4.78 6.48
N ASN A 225 -9.09 -5.83 7.21
CA ASN A 225 -8.81 -6.01 8.62
C ASN A 225 -7.52 -6.81 8.84
N VAL A 226 -7.33 -7.83 7.99
CA VAL A 226 -6.18 -8.74 8.02
C VAL A 226 -5.59 -8.83 6.63
N VAL A 227 -4.28 -8.76 6.54
CA VAL A 227 -3.54 -8.92 5.28
C VAL A 227 -2.78 -10.23 5.30
N ILE A 228 -2.93 -11.02 4.24
CA ILE A 228 -2.09 -12.18 3.95
C ILE A 228 -1.02 -11.72 2.97
N LEU A 229 0.21 -11.55 3.43
CA LEU A 229 1.37 -11.26 2.59
C LEU A 229 1.91 -12.55 2.00
N MET A 230 1.81 -12.72 0.69
CA MET A 230 2.37 -13.86 -0.01
C MET A 230 3.79 -13.59 -0.50
N VAL A 231 4.70 -14.49 -0.16
CA VAL A 231 6.11 -14.49 -0.58
C VAL A 231 6.41 -15.78 -1.33
N ASP A 232 7.22 -15.71 -2.38
CA ASP A 232 7.63 -16.88 -3.18
C ASP A 232 8.84 -17.55 -2.52
N ALA A 233 8.70 -18.81 -2.13
CA ALA A 233 9.78 -19.59 -1.52
C ALA A 233 10.91 -19.96 -2.50
N GLN A 234 10.62 -19.94 -3.82
CA GLN A 234 11.57 -20.28 -4.89
C GLN A 234 12.33 -19.06 -5.40
N ALA A 235 11.97 -17.87 -4.92
CA ALA A 235 12.64 -16.61 -5.29
C ALA A 235 13.16 -15.93 -4.03
N ASP A 236 14.24 -15.15 -4.17
CA ASP A 236 14.71 -14.31 -3.06
C ASP A 236 13.65 -13.29 -2.64
N VAL A 237 13.58 -13.04 -1.33
CA VAL A 237 12.81 -11.91 -0.78
C VAL A 237 13.39 -10.62 -1.33
N SER A 238 12.61 -9.89 -2.09
CA SER A 238 13.02 -8.64 -2.73
C SER A 238 12.73 -7.43 -1.81
N ASP A 239 13.31 -6.29 -2.17
CA ASP A 239 13.01 -5.01 -1.50
C ASP A 239 11.51 -4.65 -1.65
N GLN A 240 10.88 -5.04 -2.76
CA GLN A 240 9.44 -4.85 -2.95
C GLN A 240 8.60 -5.65 -1.95
N ASP A 241 8.98 -6.89 -1.60
CA ASP A 241 8.29 -7.66 -0.55
C ASP A 241 8.44 -6.97 0.81
N ALA A 242 9.64 -6.45 1.11
CA ALA A 242 9.90 -5.72 2.35
C ALA A 242 9.12 -4.40 2.42
N HIS A 243 9.00 -3.65 1.33
CA HIS A 243 8.21 -2.41 1.27
C HIS A 243 6.71 -2.67 1.45
N ILE A 244 6.15 -3.70 0.82
CA ILE A 244 4.75 -4.08 1.04
C ILE A 244 4.53 -4.46 2.51
N ALA A 245 5.45 -5.23 3.08
CA ALA A 245 5.40 -5.64 4.49
C ALA A 245 5.45 -4.43 5.43
N ASP A 246 6.36 -3.48 5.19
CA ASP A 246 6.48 -2.26 5.97
C ASP A 246 5.20 -1.41 5.90
N PHE A 247 4.62 -1.26 4.70
CA PHE A 247 3.36 -0.55 4.54
C PHE A 247 2.20 -1.20 5.32
N ILE A 248 2.12 -2.54 5.34
CA ILE A 248 1.10 -3.25 6.13
C ILE A 248 1.27 -2.93 7.62
N VAL A 249 2.51 -2.93 8.12
CA VAL A 249 2.82 -2.61 9.51
C VAL A 249 2.46 -1.16 9.83
N GLN A 250 2.85 -0.22 8.96
CA GLN A 250 2.53 1.21 9.13
C GLN A 250 1.03 1.49 9.09
N SER A 251 0.27 0.74 8.28
CA SER A 251 -1.19 0.82 8.21
C SER A 251 -1.87 0.24 9.46
N GLY A 252 -1.13 -0.40 10.37
CA GLY A 252 -1.66 -1.03 11.58
C GLY A 252 -2.60 -2.21 11.30
N ARG A 253 -2.52 -2.82 10.12
CA ARG A 253 -3.35 -3.98 9.76
C ARG A 253 -2.76 -5.26 10.35
N ALA A 254 -3.64 -6.18 10.74
CA ALA A 254 -3.19 -7.49 11.19
C ALA A 254 -2.53 -8.25 10.03
N LEU A 255 -1.43 -8.95 10.30
CA LEU A 255 -0.58 -9.56 9.28
C LEU A 255 -0.40 -11.06 9.51
N VAL A 256 -0.56 -11.81 8.43
CA VAL A 256 -0.17 -13.23 8.31
C VAL A 256 0.72 -13.38 7.09
N VAL A 257 1.84 -14.09 7.18
CA VAL A 257 2.77 -14.29 6.07
C VAL A 257 2.61 -15.70 5.51
N ALA A 258 2.36 -15.82 4.20
CA ALA A 258 2.26 -17.07 3.48
C ALA A 258 3.46 -17.23 2.52
N VAL A 259 4.37 -18.13 2.86
CA VAL A 259 5.54 -18.51 2.05
C VAL A 259 5.09 -19.63 1.12
N ASN A 260 4.75 -19.26 -0.12
CA ASN A 260 4.15 -20.14 -1.11
C ASN A 260 5.18 -20.88 -1.98
N LYS A 261 4.74 -21.88 -2.73
CA LYS A 261 5.55 -22.78 -3.57
C LYS A 261 6.55 -23.62 -2.76
N TRP A 262 6.19 -23.95 -1.54
CA TRP A 262 7.03 -24.70 -0.61
C TRP A 262 7.22 -26.17 -1.02
N ASP A 263 6.29 -26.71 -1.80
CA ASP A 263 6.29 -28.07 -2.34
C ASP A 263 7.47 -28.36 -3.27
N GLY A 264 7.92 -27.36 -4.04
CA GLY A 264 9.01 -27.50 -4.99
C GLY A 264 10.43 -27.41 -4.42
N LEU A 265 10.60 -27.37 -3.07
CA LEU A 265 11.92 -27.18 -2.46
C LEU A 265 12.41 -28.45 -1.76
N ASP A 266 13.73 -28.76 -1.92
CA ASP A 266 14.43 -29.76 -1.13
C ASP A 266 14.68 -29.27 0.32
N ALA A 267 15.12 -30.18 1.19
CA ALA A 267 15.32 -29.91 2.61
C ALA A 267 16.37 -28.80 2.87
N TYR A 268 17.46 -28.78 2.09
CA TYR A 268 18.51 -27.78 2.24
C TYR A 268 18.00 -26.39 1.85
N THR A 269 17.35 -26.30 0.70
CA THR A 269 16.77 -25.01 0.21
C THR A 269 15.70 -24.49 1.16
N ARG A 270 14.87 -25.37 1.74
CA ARG A 270 13.89 -24.98 2.78
C ARG A 270 14.55 -24.31 3.97
N GLU A 271 15.65 -24.87 4.47
CA GLU A 271 16.36 -24.28 5.61
C GLU A 271 17.01 -22.94 5.25
N GLN A 272 17.64 -22.83 4.08
CA GLN A 272 18.22 -21.56 3.60
C GLN A 272 17.12 -20.49 3.44
N THR A 273 15.98 -20.86 2.88
CA THR A 273 14.84 -19.93 2.72
C THR A 273 14.34 -19.41 4.07
N ARG A 274 14.25 -20.28 5.10
CA ARG A 274 13.87 -19.84 6.46
C ARG A 274 14.86 -18.83 7.04
N LEU A 275 16.15 -19.06 6.90
CA LEU A 275 17.18 -18.15 7.37
C LEU A 275 17.14 -16.80 6.66
N ILE A 276 16.92 -16.80 5.34
CA ILE A 276 16.77 -15.58 4.55
C ILE A 276 15.54 -14.78 5.01
N LEU A 277 14.39 -15.44 5.16
CA LEU A 277 13.16 -14.82 5.65
C LEU A 277 13.36 -14.19 7.04
N GLN A 278 13.95 -14.93 7.99
CA GLN A 278 14.24 -14.42 9.33
C GLN A 278 15.17 -13.21 9.31
N ARG A 279 16.12 -13.16 8.38
CA ARG A 279 17.04 -12.03 8.25
C ARG A 279 16.40 -10.82 7.60
N LYS A 280 15.74 -11.01 6.44
CA LYS A 280 15.18 -9.92 5.63
C LYS A 280 13.87 -9.36 6.19
N LEU A 281 13.06 -10.19 6.83
CA LEU A 281 11.78 -9.83 7.41
C LEU A 281 11.80 -9.89 8.95
N LYS A 282 12.96 -9.63 9.56
CA LYS A 282 13.13 -9.65 11.02
C LYS A 282 12.16 -8.74 11.76
N PHE A 283 11.77 -7.64 11.15
CA PHE A 283 10.80 -6.69 11.73
C PHE A 283 9.37 -7.24 11.79
N LEU A 284 9.11 -8.40 11.18
CA LEU A 284 7.84 -9.14 11.23
C LEU A 284 7.86 -10.31 12.22
N ASP A 285 8.70 -10.29 13.25
CA ASP A 285 8.84 -11.38 14.24
C ASP A 285 7.55 -11.65 15.03
N PHE A 286 6.64 -10.68 15.09
CA PHE A 286 5.30 -10.80 15.67
C PHE A 286 4.30 -11.55 14.78
N ALA A 287 4.55 -11.60 13.46
CA ALA A 287 3.64 -12.22 12.49
C ALA A 287 3.84 -13.73 12.41
N ARG A 288 2.77 -14.45 12.07
CA ARG A 288 2.86 -15.89 11.84
C ARG A 288 3.22 -16.20 10.40
N PHE A 289 4.29 -17.00 10.23
CA PHE A 289 4.74 -17.50 8.94
C PHE A 289 4.17 -18.89 8.69
N HIS A 290 3.55 -19.07 7.53
CA HIS A 290 3.02 -20.35 7.06
C HIS A 290 3.74 -20.74 5.77
N PHE A 291 4.29 -21.94 5.74
CA PHE A 291 4.92 -22.53 4.57
C PHE A 291 3.89 -23.39 3.84
N VAL A 292 3.50 -22.95 2.64
CA VAL A 292 2.32 -23.47 1.95
C VAL A 292 2.58 -23.81 0.49
N SER A 293 1.71 -24.63 -0.08
CA SER A 293 1.54 -24.76 -1.52
C SER A 293 0.09 -24.46 -1.89
N ALA A 294 -0.12 -23.31 -2.49
CA ALA A 294 -1.45 -22.92 -2.98
C ALA A 294 -1.94 -23.87 -4.08
N LYS A 295 -1.02 -24.39 -4.89
CA LYS A 295 -1.33 -25.33 -5.98
C LYS A 295 -1.81 -26.67 -5.46
N GLU A 296 -1.13 -27.21 -4.46
CA GLU A 296 -1.41 -28.54 -3.88
C GLU A 296 -2.37 -28.47 -2.68
N ASN A 297 -2.94 -27.31 -2.38
CA ASN A 297 -3.82 -27.05 -1.23
C ASN A 297 -3.19 -27.46 0.12
N ILE A 298 -1.87 -27.26 0.28
CA ILE A 298 -1.15 -27.60 1.50
C ILE A 298 -1.04 -26.38 2.40
N GLY A 299 -1.49 -26.48 3.65
CA GLY A 299 -1.29 -25.47 4.69
C GLY A 299 -2.29 -24.31 4.71
N LEU A 300 -3.24 -24.21 3.77
CA LEU A 300 -4.19 -23.10 3.69
C LEU A 300 -5.12 -23.01 4.90
N GLU A 301 -5.50 -24.16 5.47
CA GLU A 301 -6.33 -24.19 6.69
C GLU A 301 -5.63 -23.48 7.87
N SER A 302 -4.32 -23.67 8.01
CA SER A 302 -3.53 -23.04 9.08
C SER A 302 -3.45 -21.53 8.94
N ILE A 303 -3.47 -20.99 7.70
CA ILE A 303 -3.49 -19.56 7.42
C ILE A 303 -4.76 -18.94 8.00
N PHE A 304 -5.95 -19.49 7.72
CA PHE A 304 -7.21 -18.92 8.19
C PHE A 304 -7.37 -18.98 9.71
N ARG A 305 -6.85 -20.01 10.36
CA ARG A 305 -6.75 -20.01 11.83
C ARG A 305 -5.90 -18.86 12.35
N SER A 306 -4.82 -18.52 11.63
CA SER A 306 -3.98 -17.38 12.00
C SER A 306 -4.61 -16.03 11.63
N VAL A 307 -5.40 -15.95 10.55
CA VAL A 307 -6.21 -14.78 10.20
C VAL A 307 -7.19 -14.46 11.34
N ASP A 308 -7.90 -15.48 11.84
CA ASP A 308 -8.82 -15.32 12.98
C ASP A 308 -8.10 -14.84 14.23
N ALA A 309 -6.96 -15.44 14.55
CA ALA A 309 -6.17 -15.07 15.73
C ALA A 309 -5.60 -13.64 15.61
N ALA A 310 -5.12 -13.27 14.42
CA ALA A 310 -4.59 -11.95 14.15
C ALA A 310 -5.69 -10.87 14.21
N TYR A 311 -6.88 -11.15 13.65
CA TYR A 311 -8.04 -10.28 13.76
C TYR A 311 -8.47 -10.09 15.21
N ALA A 312 -8.61 -11.18 15.98
CA ALA A 312 -8.97 -11.11 17.39
C ALA A 312 -7.95 -10.29 18.20
N ALA A 313 -6.65 -10.43 17.90
CA ALA A 313 -5.61 -9.64 18.53
C ALA A 313 -5.73 -8.14 18.17
N ALA A 314 -6.00 -7.82 16.90
CA ALA A 314 -6.11 -6.44 16.40
C ALA A 314 -7.31 -5.67 17.01
N ILE A 315 -8.43 -6.35 17.29
CA ILE A 315 -9.60 -5.72 17.91
C ILE A 315 -9.54 -5.70 19.45
N THR A 316 -8.54 -6.36 20.04
CA THR A 316 -8.41 -6.43 21.51
C THR A 316 -8.03 -5.07 22.05
N LYS A 317 -8.85 -4.55 23.00
CA LYS A 317 -8.55 -3.31 23.72
C LYS A 317 -7.56 -3.57 24.84
N MET A 318 -6.48 -2.81 24.86
CA MET A 318 -5.49 -2.83 25.92
C MET A 318 -5.75 -1.73 26.92
N SER A 319 -5.64 -2.06 28.22
CA SER A 319 -5.76 -1.03 29.27
C SER A 319 -4.56 -0.08 29.25
N THR A 320 -4.81 1.20 29.55
CA THR A 320 -3.77 2.23 29.65
C THR A 320 -2.58 1.84 30.55
N PRO A 321 -2.78 1.22 31.73
CA PRO A 321 -1.64 0.78 32.56
C PRO A 321 -0.79 -0.30 31.91
N ARG A 322 -1.39 -1.19 31.09
CA ARG A 322 -0.65 -2.21 30.34
C ARG A 322 0.18 -1.56 29.21
N LEU A 323 -0.42 -0.64 28.46
CA LEU A 323 0.28 0.11 27.42
C LEU A 323 1.43 0.95 27.96
N ALA A 324 1.23 1.63 29.09
CA ALA A 324 2.27 2.42 29.74
C ALA A 324 3.47 1.55 30.17
N ARG A 325 3.24 0.32 30.66
CA ARG A 325 4.30 -0.63 30.98
C ARG A 325 5.07 -1.08 29.73
N VAL A 326 4.33 -1.49 28.68
CA VAL A 326 4.95 -1.89 27.41
C VAL A 326 5.78 -0.75 26.81
N LEU A 327 5.29 0.49 26.87
CA LEU A 327 6.01 1.67 26.44
C LEU A 327 7.30 1.88 27.24
N ALA A 328 7.23 1.78 28.57
CA ALA A 328 8.38 1.91 29.44
C ALA A 328 9.45 0.84 29.15
N ASP A 329 9.02 -0.41 28.97
CA ASP A 329 9.91 -1.54 28.62
C ASP A 329 10.56 -1.34 27.24
N ALA A 330 9.80 -0.86 26.25
CA ALA A 330 10.32 -0.55 24.93
C ALA A 330 11.37 0.57 24.96
N VAL A 331 11.11 1.64 25.68
CA VAL A 331 12.04 2.77 25.87
C VAL A 331 13.29 2.35 26.62
N ALA A 332 13.16 1.43 27.58
CA ALA A 332 14.30 0.89 28.33
C ALA A 332 15.21 0.01 27.46
N LYS A 333 14.60 -0.81 26.55
CA LYS A 333 15.34 -1.65 25.59
C LYS A 333 15.99 -0.83 24.49
N GLN A 334 15.29 0.15 23.96
CA GLN A 334 15.76 1.00 22.88
C GLN A 334 15.24 2.42 23.05
N ALA A 335 16.13 3.33 23.41
CA ALA A 335 15.77 4.74 23.56
C ALA A 335 15.40 5.35 22.20
N PRO A 336 14.34 6.20 22.12
CA PRO A 336 13.94 6.87 20.89
C PRO A 336 15.10 7.61 20.21
N ALA A 337 15.04 7.74 18.89
CA ALA A 337 16.03 8.49 18.12
C ALA A 337 16.12 9.95 18.59
N LYS A 338 17.29 10.55 18.48
CA LYS A 338 17.47 11.99 18.74
C LYS A 338 16.95 12.79 17.54
N HIS A 339 16.20 13.84 17.83
CA HIS A 339 15.86 14.90 16.89
C HIS A 339 16.68 16.14 17.26
N GLY A 340 17.74 16.41 16.54
CA GLY A 340 18.70 17.45 16.91
C GLY A 340 19.30 17.19 18.29
N LEU A 341 19.22 18.17 19.21
CA LEU A 341 19.72 18.06 20.58
C LEU A 341 18.73 17.35 21.54
N PHE A 342 17.50 17.13 21.13
CA PHE A 342 16.47 16.56 21.98
C PHE A 342 16.23 15.09 21.71
N ARG A 343 16.02 14.30 22.78
CA ARG A 343 15.55 12.92 22.71
C ARG A 343 14.14 12.87 23.29
N PRO A 344 13.13 12.47 22.51
CA PRO A 344 11.78 12.28 23.02
C PRO A 344 11.76 11.32 24.23
N LYS A 345 10.95 11.63 25.23
CA LYS A 345 10.72 10.76 26.40
C LYS A 345 9.24 10.41 26.48
N PRO A 346 8.78 9.39 25.74
CA PRO A 346 7.40 8.95 25.85
C PRO A 346 7.09 8.50 27.27
N ARG A 347 6.01 9.02 27.86
CA ARG A 347 5.61 8.72 29.26
C ARG A 347 4.23 8.11 29.36
N TYR A 348 3.43 8.29 28.34
CA TYR A 348 2.03 7.90 28.34
C TYR A 348 1.61 7.36 26.98
N ALA A 349 0.79 6.31 26.97
CA ALA A 349 0.14 5.77 25.80
C ALA A 349 -1.27 5.31 26.16
N HIS A 350 -2.22 5.57 25.29
CA HIS A 350 -3.56 4.99 25.34
C HIS A 350 -3.97 4.54 23.95
N GLN A 351 -4.85 3.59 23.89
CA GLN A 351 -5.40 3.09 22.64
C GLN A 351 -6.67 3.87 22.31
N GLY A 352 -6.63 4.68 21.24
CA GLY A 352 -7.77 5.49 20.79
C GLY A 352 -8.75 4.72 19.92
N GLY A 353 -8.28 3.66 19.25
CA GLY A 353 -9.08 2.83 18.34
C GLY A 353 -8.64 1.38 18.32
N SER A 354 -9.36 0.56 17.54
CA SER A 354 -8.99 -0.82 17.27
C SER A 354 -9.25 -1.11 15.79
N ASN A 355 -8.28 -1.76 15.13
CA ASN A 355 -8.31 -2.17 13.72
C ASN A 355 -8.49 -1.00 12.71
N PRO A 356 -7.46 -0.18 12.48
CA PRO A 356 -6.15 -0.32 13.13
C PRO A 356 -6.15 0.17 14.58
N PRO A 357 -5.29 -0.36 15.43
CA PRO A 357 -5.06 0.21 16.76
C PRO A 357 -4.35 1.55 16.61
N ILE A 358 -4.95 2.60 17.15
CA ILE A 358 -4.44 3.97 17.12
C ILE A 358 -4.09 4.41 18.54
#